data_d9fed68af56e404f47bfb8120e3481fc
#
_entry.id   d9fed68af56e404f47bfb8120e3481fc
#
_cell.length_a   1.000
_cell.length_b   1.000
_cell.length_c   1.000
_cell.angle_alpha   90.00
_cell.angle_beta   90.00
_cell.angle_gamma   90.00
#
_symmetry.space_group_name_H-M   'P 1'
#
loop_
_entity.id
_entity.type
_entity.pdbx_description
1 polymer ?
#
loop_
_entity_poly.entity_id
_entity_poly.type
_entity_poly.pdbx_seq_one_letter_code
_entity_poly.pdbx_strand_id
1 'polypeptide(L)'
;RVLFRSVDRNRFLGFCRTIDLRGSNDDPVFLRETILHLLRIYYWDFYVLFQQTTSAKKRPFVNTNKENIAMRFAMLVGEHHKTRREVAFYADKLCISPVYLTKVVQEVNGQSAHEMIADYVVIEIKTLLRDARLDIKAVARRAGFANQSSLSRFFRLHTGMSPTEYRRTIHVTR
;
A
#
# COMPACT_ATOMS: atom_id res chain seq x y z
N ARG A 1 17.11 4.70 2.18
CA ARG A 1 17.44 5.36 3.49
C ARG A 1 17.58 6.91 3.40
N VAL A 2 17.08 7.57 2.36
CA VAL A 2 17.24 9.03 2.18
C VAL A 2 15.91 9.78 2.02
N LEU A 3 14.74 9.13 2.06
CA LEU A 3 13.46 9.74 1.67
C LEU A 3 12.60 10.30 2.82
N PHE A 4 12.98 10.15 4.08
CA PHE A 4 12.29 10.82 5.18
C PHE A 4 13.29 11.52 6.11
N ARG A 5 13.73 12.71 5.70
CA ARG A 5 14.36 13.66 6.62
C ARG A 5 13.33 14.09 7.67
N SER A 6 13.79 14.45 8.85
CA SER A 6 12.93 14.89 9.98
C SER A 6 11.92 15.98 9.60
N VAL A 7 12.24 16.84 8.63
CA VAL A 7 11.37 17.88 8.08
C VAL A 7 10.18 17.28 7.33
N ASP A 8 10.37 16.22 6.55
CA ASP A 8 9.30 15.57 5.78
C ASP A 8 8.35 14.81 6.71
N ARG A 9 8.89 14.20 7.76
CA ARG A 9 8.09 13.55 8.81
C ARG A 9 7.19 14.54 9.54
N ASN A 10 7.70 15.70 9.91
CA ASN A 10 6.93 16.73 10.62
C ASN A 10 5.82 17.32 9.73
N ARG A 11 6.07 17.51 8.44
CA ARG A 11 5.07 17.94 7.46
C ARG A 11 3.98 16.88 7.27
N PHE A 12 4.36 15.60 7.16
CA PHE A 12 3.42 14.50 7.06
C PHE A 12 2.55 14.36 8.31
N LEU A 13 3.15 14.46 9.51
CA LEU A 13 2.42 14.44 10.77
C LEU A 13 1.50 15.66 10.92
N GLY A 14 1.93 16.84 10.46
CA GLY A 14 1.09 18.04 10.41
C GLY A 14 -0.12 17.85 9.49
N PHE A 15 0.07 17.22 8.34
CA PHE A 15 -1.00 16.86 7.41
C PHE A 15 -2.00 15.89 8.03
N CYS A 16 -1.54 14.80 8.67
CA CYS A 16 -2.39 13.85 9.37
C CYS A 16 -3.19 14.54 10.50
N ARG A 17 -2.55 15.39 11.30
CA ARG A 17 -3.23 16.18 12.33
C ARG A 17 -4.31 17.09 11.77
N THR A 18 -4.08 17.73 10.64
CA THR A 18 -5.06 18.60 10.01
C THR A 18 -6.28 17.82 9.52
N ILE A 19 -6.07 16.58 9.03
CA ILE A 19 -7.18 15.67 8.66
C ILE A 19 -7.94 15.24 9.91
N ASP A 20 -7.25 14.85 10.99
CA ASP A 20 -7.89 14.41 12.25
C ASP A 20 -8.72 15.54 12.89
N LEU A 21 -8.19 16.77 12.94
CA LEU A 21 -8.89 17.92 13.51
C LEU A 21 -10.13 18.34 12.71
N ARG A 22 -10.16 18.08 11.40
CA ARG A 22 -11.29 18.42 10.53
C ARG A 22 -12.26 17.27 10.33
N GLY A 23 -11.84 16.03 10.61
CA GLY A 23 -12.69 14.83 10.55
C GLY A 23 -13.78 14.78 11.62
N SER A 24 -13.77 15.71 12.58
CA SER A 24 -14.82 15.88 13.59
C SER A 24 -15.97 16.79 13.16
N ASN A 25 -15.96 17.34 11.95
CA ASN A 25 -17.06 18.14 11.40
C ASN A 25 -17.98 17.28 10.53
N ASP A 26 -19.27 17.29 10.83
CA ASP A 26 -20.27 16.32 10.40
C ASP A 26 -20.74 16.40 8.93
N ASP A 27 -20.15 17.26 8.08
CA ASP A 27 -20.52 17.32 6.66
C ASP A 27 -19.58 16.45 5.79
N PRO A 28 -20.04 15.30 5.28
CA PRO A 28 -19.24 14.38 4.47
C PRO A 28 -18.72 15.00 3.15
N VAL A 29 -19.46 15.96 2.57
CA VAL A 29 -19.07 16.61 1.32
C VAL A 29 -17.94 17.59 1.59
N PHE A 30 -18.06 18.40 2.63
CA PHE A 30 -17.03 19.35 3.05
C PHE A 30 -15.74 18.64 3.45
N LEU A 31 -15.85 17.51 4.19
CA LEU A 31 -14.72 16.68 4.59
C LEU A 31 -13.99 16.11 3.38
N ARG A 32 -14.72 15.56 2.41
CA ARG A 32 -14.17 15.01 1.16
C ARG A 32 -13.39 16.05 0.38
N GLU A 33 -13.99 17.21 0.14
CA GLU A 33 -13.34 18.30 -0.61
C GLU A 33 -12.10 18.82 0.13
N THR A 34 -12.18 18.96 1.44
CA THR A 34 -11.04 19.35 2.29
C THR A 34 -9.89 18.37 2.18
N ILE A 35 -10.16 17.06 2.27
CA ILE A 35 -9.15 16.01 2.11
C ILE A 35 -8.51 16.06 0.73
N LEU A 36 -9.31 16.23 -0.33
CA LEU A 36 -8.80 16.35 -1.70
C LEU A 36 -7.89 17.56 -1.88
N HIS A 37 -8.23 18.70 -1.29
CA HIS A 37 -7.40 19.92 -1.34
C HIS A 37 -6.09 19.74 -0.58
N LEU A 38 -6.14 19.13 0.62
CA LEU A 38 -4.95 18.82 1.41
C LEU A 38 -4.04 17.84 0.68
N LEU A 39 -4.60 16.82 0.03
CA LEU A 39 -3.85 15.86 -0.79
C LEU A 39 -3.18 16.53 -1.99
N ARG A 40 -3.84 17.50 -2.64
CA ARG A 40 -3.27 18.29 -3.76
C ARG A 40 -2.08 19.14 -3.28
N ILE A 41 -2.22 19.81 -2.13
CA ILE A 41 -1.15 20.63 -1.55
C ILE A 41 0.04 19.73 -1.18
N TYR A 42 -0.21 18.60 -0.51
CA TYR A 42 0.83 17.65 -0.14
C TYR A 42 1.54 17.06 -1.36
N TYR A 43 0.80 16.72 -2.42
CA TYR A 43 1.36 16.24 -3.68
C TYR A 43 2.26 17.30 -4.34
N TRP A 44 1.84 18.58 -4.34
CA TRP A 44 2.62 19.69 -4.88
C TRP A 44 3.89 19.95 -4.09
N ASP A 45 3.81 19.95 -2.76
CA ASP A 45 4.98 20.07 -1.88
C ASP A 45 5.96 18.90 -2.10
N PHE A 46 5.45 17.68 -2.19
CA PHE A 46 6.25 16.50 -2.50
C PHE A 46 6.91 16.61 -3.88
N TYR A 47 6.18 17.05 -4.89
CA TYR A 47 6.69 17.25 -6.25
C TYR A 47 7.82 18.31 -6.28
N VAL A 48 7.63 19.42 -5.59
CA VAL A 48 8.65 20.47 -5.49
C VAL A 48 9.91 19.98 -4.77
N LEU A 49 9.75 19.28 -3.65
CA LEU A 49 10.87 18.64 -2.93
C LEU A 49 11.60 17.59 -3.77
N PHE A 50 10.85 16.80 -4.51
CA PHE A 50 11.39 15.82 -5.44
C PHE A 50 12.21 16.49 -6.54
N GLN A 51 11.71 17.56 -7.14
CA GLN A 51 12.43 18.35 -8.14
C GLN A 51 13.69 19.02 -7.56
N GLN A 52 13.63 19.56 -6.36
CA GLN A 52 14.78 20.17 -5.69
C GLN A 52 15.86 19.14 -5.35
N THR A 53 15.50 17.95 -4.90
CA THR A 53 16.46 16.85 -4.65
C THR A 53 17.06 16.30 -5.94
N THR A 54 16.31 16.32 -7.03
CA THR A 54 16.81 15.91 -8.36
C THR A 54 17.69 16.99 -9.00
N SER A 55 17.40 18.28 -8.74
CA SER A 55 18.21 19.39 -9.29
C SER A 55 19.53 19.60 -8.52
N ALA A 56 19.57 19.33 -7.20
CA ALA A 56 20.76 19.52 -6.36
C ALA A 56 21.80 18.39 -6.50
N LYS A 57 21.43 17.26 -7.06
CA LYS A 57 22.35 16.23 -7.55
C LYS A 57 21.90 15.93 -8.97
N LYS A 58 22.67 16.43 -9.96
CA LYS A 58 22.80 15.80 -11.28
C LYS A 58 23.38 14.37 -11.13
N ARG A 59 22.68 13.50 -10.42
CA ARG A 59 22.64 12.12 -10.81
C ARG A 59 21.57 12.12 -11.92
N PRO A 60 21.93 11.75 -13.16
CA PRO A 60 20.92 11.36 -14.09
C PRO A 60 20.03 10.40 -13.30
N PHE A 61 18.72 10.48 -13.48
CA PHE A 61 17.83 9.39 -13.12
C PHE A 61 18.29 8.21 -13.96
N VAL A 62 19.38 7.62 -13.55
CA VAL A 62 19.78 6.30 -14.01
C VAL A 62 18.79 5.44 -13.27
N ASN A 63 17.59 5.36 -13.87
CA ASN A 63 16.64 4.34 -13.57
C ASN A 63 17.43 3.05 -13.83
N THR A 64 18.07 2.54 -12.78
CA THR A 64 18.83 1.32 -12.93
C THR A 64 17.83 0.30 -13.43
N ASN A 65 18.25 -0.64 -14.25
CA ASN A 65 17.37 -1.69 -14.75
C ASN A 65 16.60 -2.35 -13.58
N LYS A 66 17.20 -2.40 -12.39
CA LYS A 66 16.60 -2.92 -11.16
C LYS A 66 15.43 -2.05 -10.64
N GLU A 67 15.57 -0.74 -10.60
CA GLU A 67 14.50 0.17 -10.18
C GLU A 67 13.30 0.11 -11.13
N ASN A 68 13.56 0.01 -12.43
CA ASN A 68 12.53 -0.17 -13.43
C ASN A 68 11.79 -1.50 -13.26
N ILE A 69 12.51 -2.60 -13.02
CA ILE A 69 11.93 -3.91 -12.73
C ILE A 69 11.05 -3.84 -11.47
N ALA A 70 11.56 -3.26 -10.37
CA ALA A 70 10.82 -3.13 -9.11
C ALA A 70 9.55 -2.29 -9.27
N MET A 71 9.61 -1.18 -10.02
CA MET A 71 8.45 -0.35 -10.31
C MET A 71 7.41 -1.09 -11.14
N ARG A 72 7.81 -1.76 -12.23
CA ARG A 72 6.91 -2.56 -13.08
C ARG A 72 6.28 -3.72 -12.29
N PHE A 73 7.06 -4.35 -11.40
CA PHE A 73 6.53 -5.37 -10.49
C PHE A 73 5.45 -4.80 -9.57
N ALA A 74 5.67 -3.65 -8.93
CA ALA A 74 4.69 -3.00 -8.08
C ALA A 74 3.38 -2.69 -8.82
N MET A 75 3.46 -2.20 -10.06
CA MET A 75 2.29 -1.96 -10.92
C MET A 75 1.52 -3.26 -11.20
N LEU A 76 2.23 -4.32 -11.60
CA LEU A 76 1.61 -5.62 -11.86
C LEU A 76 0.96 -6.23 -10.60
N VAL A 77 1.59 -6.06 -9.41
CA VAL A 77 0.98 -6.48 -8.14
C VAL A 77 -0.31 -5.70 -7.88
N GLY A 78 -0.31 -4.38 -8.08
CA GLY A 78 -1.51 -3.55 -7.98
C GLY A 78 -2.67 -4.09 -8.83
N GLU A 79 -2.39 -4.53 -10.05
CA GLU A 79 -3.39 -5.02 -11.01
C GLU A 79 -3.87 -6.45 -10.71
N HIS A 80 -2.96 -7.34 -10.25
CA HIS A 80 -3.22 -8.78 -10.26
C HIS A 80 -3.28 -9.46 -8.88
N HIS A 81 -2.94 -8.78 -7.78
CA HIS A 81 -2.86 -9.38 -6.42
C HIS A 81 -4.15 -10.09 -5.95
N LYS A 82 -5.31 -9.70 -6.49
CA LYS A 82 -6.60 -10.34 -6.14
C LYS A 82 -6.69 -11.79 -6.66
N THR A 83 -6.06 -12.08 -7.78
CA THR A 83 -6.18 -13.37 -8.47
C THR A 83 -4.87 -14.14 -8.57
N ARG A 84 -3.74 -13.45 -8.46
CA ARG A 84 -2.39 -14.03 -8.61
C ARG A 84 -1.51 -13.61 -7.45
N ARG A 85 -0.90 -14.61 -6.78
CA ARG A 85 -0.05 -14.40 -5.60
C ARG A 85 1.32 -15.03 -5.73
N GLU A 86 1.52 -15.82 -6.77
CA GLU A 86 2.77 -16.53 -7.07
C GLU A 86 3.77 -15.56 -7.69
N VAL A 87 4.96 -15.45 -7.11
CA VAL A 87 6.05 -14.60 -7.65
C VAL A 87 6.39 -14.99 -9.09
N ALA A 88 6.26 -16.29 -9.43
CA ALA A 88 6.50 -16.81 -10.78
C ALA A 88 5.65 -16.10 -11.84
N PHE A 89 4.37 -15.86 -11.56
CA PHE A 89 3.47 -15.16 -12.48
C PHE A 89 4.00 -13.76 -12.84
N TYR A 90 4.48 -13.02 -11.87
CA TYR A 90 5.00 -11.67 -12.07
C TYR A 90 6.36 -11.69 -12.76
N ALA A 91 7.19 -12.66 -12.42
CA ALA A 91 8.49 -12.85 -13.05
C ALA A 91 8.34 -13.18 -14.56
N ASP A 92 7.39 -14.06 -14.91
CA ASP A 92 7.06 -14.38 -16.28
C ASP A 92 6.59 -13.13 -17.07
N LYS A 93 5.72 -12.31 -16.46
CA LYS A 93 5.27 -11.03 -17.05
C LYS A 93 6.41 -10.04 -17.29
N LEU A 94 7.47 -10.12 -16.50
CA LEU A 94 8.65 -9.26 -16.60
C LEU A 94 9.77 -9.91 -17.44
N CYS A 95 9.57 -11.16 -17.94
CA CYS A 95 10.56 -11.94 -18.69
C CYS A 95 11.87 -12.15 -17.93
N ILE A 96 11.78 -12.41 -16.60
CA ILE A 96 12.92 -12.68 -15.72
C ILE A 96 12.64 -13.89 -14.82
N SER A 97 13.69 -14.42 -14.17
CA SER A 97 13.48 -15.52 -13.21
C SER A 97 12.87 -15.03 -11.89
N PRO A 98 12.05 -15.86 -11.19
CA PRO A 98 11.50 -15.52 -9.87
C PRO A 98 12.56 -15.19 -8.82
N VAL A 99 13.69 -15.88 -8.87
CA VAL A 99 14.84 -15.66 -7.97
C VAL A 99 15.43 -14.26 -8.21
N TYR A 100 15.64 -13.89 -9.47
CA TYR A 100 16.16 -12.58 -9.83
C TYR A 100 15.17 -11.46 -9.45
N LEU A 101 13.87 -11.66 -9.70
CA LEU A 101 12.84 -10.70 -9.29
C LEU A 101 12.86 -10.47 -7.77
N THR A 102 12.88 -11.55 -6.96
CA THR A 102 12.93 -11.43 -5.49
C THR A 102 14.18 -10.68 -5.04
N LYS A 103 15.34 -10.97 -5.63
CA LYS A 103 16.59 -10.28 -5.32
C LYS A 103 16.52 -8.78 -5.64
N VAL A 104 15.99 -8.43 -6.81
CA VAL A 104 15.84 -7.03 -7.24
C VAL A 104 14.89 -6.27 -6.32
N VAL A 105 13.73 -6.86 -6.00
CA VAL A 105 12.74 -6.24 -5.10
C VAL A 105 13.32 -6.03 -3.70
N GLN A 106 14.04 -7.03 -3.17
CA GLN A 106 14.72 -6.93 -1.88
C GLN A 106 15.78 -5.83 -1.86
N GLU A 107 16.59 -5.71 -2.92
CA GLU A 107 17.62 -4.68 -3.01
C GLU A 107 17.06 -3.26 -3.13
N VAL A 108 15.96 -3.09 -3.86
CA VAL A 108 15.36 -1.77 -4.13
C VAL A 108 14.42 -1.34 -3.02
N ASN A 109 13.54 -2.24 -2.54
CA ASN A 109 12.45 -1.91 -1.61
C ASN A 109 12.74 -2.35 -0.16
N GLY A 110 13.77 -3.17 0.07
CA GLY A 110 14.09 -3.67 1.40
C GLY A 110 13.22 -4.82 1.91
N GLN A 111 12.29 -5.31 1.07
CA GLN A 111 11.39 -6.43 1.39
C GLN A 111 11.34 -7.43 0.22
N SER A 112 10.97 -8.68 0.49
CA SER A 112 10.87 -9.70 -0.54
C SER A 112 9.66 -9.48 -1.46
N ALA A 113 9.70 -10.06 -2.67
CA ALA A 113 8.57 -10.02 -3.59
C ALA A 113 7.30 -10.65 -3.00
N HIS A 114 7.44 -11.72 -2.19
CA HIS A 114 6.32 -12.35 -1.48
C HIS A 114 5.68 -11.43 -0.45
N GLU A 115 6.49 -10.76 0.38
CA GLU A 115 6.00 -9.81 1.37
C GLU A 115 5.26 -8.66 0.70
N MET A 116 5.81 -8.12 -0.39
CA MET A 116 5.16 -7.05 -1.13
C MET A 116 3.79 -7.46 -1.69
N ILE A 117 3.67 -8.66 -2.28
CA ILE A 117 2.38 -9.18 -2.74
C ILE A 117 1.41 -9.36 -1.55
N ALA A 118 1.90 -9.90 -0.44
CA ALA A 118 1.10 -10.11 0.77
C ALA A 118 0.55 -8.79 1.34
N ASP A 119 1.34 -7.73 1.35
CA ASP A 119 0.91 -6.40 1.80
C ASP A 119 -0.27 -5.87 0.99
N TYR A 120 -0.22 -5.98 -0.35
CA TYR A 120 -1.34 -5.59 -1.20
C TYR A 120 -2.61 -6.41 -0.90
N VAL A 121 -2.47 -7.72 -0.71
CA VAL A 121 -3.59 -8.60 -0.34
C VAL A 121 -4.16 -8.23 1.03
N VAL A 122 -3.32 -7.92 2.01
CA VAL A 122 -3.74 -7.47 3.35
C VAL A 122 -4.52 -6.16 3.27
N ILE A 123 -4.04 -5.19 2.48
CA ILE A 123 -4.73 -3.91 2.27
C ILE A 123 -6.12 -4.14 1.65
N GLU A 124 -6.23 -4.99 0.65
CA GLU A 124 -7.51 -5.36 0.03
C GLU A 124 -8.46 -6.00 1.05
N ILE A 125 -7.99 -6.96 1.85
CA ILE A 125 -8.80 -7.59 2.91
C ILE A 125 -9.26 -6.55 3.94
N LYS A 126 -8.38 -5.68 4.40
CA LYS A 126 -8.73 -4.59 5.34
C LYS A 126 -9.80 -3.68 4.76
N THR A 127 -9.71 -3.35 3.48
CA THR A 127 -10.71 -2.54 2.77
C THR A 127 -12.07 -3.24 2.72
N LEU A 128 -12.11 -4.53 2.37
CA LEU A 128 -13.34 -5.31 2.36
C LEU A 128 -13.96 -5.51 3.76
N LEU A 129 -13.12 -5.62 4.80
CA LEU A 129 -13.57 -5.76 6.19
C LEU A 129 -14.27 -4.51 6.74
N ARG A 130 -14.03 -3.33 6.17
CA ARG A 130 -14.73 -2.09 6.54
C ARG A 130 -16.20 -2.08 6.13
N ASP A 131 -16.58 -2.83 5.10
CA ASP A 131 -17.99 -2.98 4.72
C ASP A 131 -18.69 -3.97 5.66
N ALA A 132 -19.49 -3.44 6.59
CA ALA A 132 -20.22 -4.24 7.58
C ALA A 132 -21.26 -5.19 6.94
N ARG A 133 -21.70 -4.93 5.70
CA ARG A 133 -22.66 -5.77 4.96
C ARG A 133 -22.04 -7.07 4.46
N LEU A 134 -20.71 -7.14 4.39
CA LEU A 134 -20.00 -8.34 3.95
C LEU A 134 -19.73 -9.25 5.14
N ASP A 135 -20.20 -10.49 5.12
CA ASP A 135 -19.74 -11.51 6.05
C ASP A 135 -18.29 -11.94 5.72
N ILE A 136 -17.63 -12.62 6.64
CA ILE A 136 -16.23 -13.02 6.45
C ILE A 136 -16.08 -14.00 5.27
N LYS A 137 -17.11 -14.79 4.98
CA LYS A 137 -17.13 -15.72 3.83
C LYS A 137 -17.18 -14.94 2.51
N ALA A 138 -17.98 -13.88 2.43
CA ALA A 138 -18.02 -12.99 1.27
C ALA A 138 -16.68 -12.24 1.08
N VAL A 139 -16.06 -11.78 2.17
CA VAL A 139 -14.72 -11.17 2.13
C VAL A 139 -13.71 -12.17 1.57
N ALA A 140 -13.71 -13.43 2.05
CA ALA A 140 -12.81 -14.46 1.55
C ALA A 140 -12.95 -14.65 0.03
N ARG A 141 -14.18 -14.80 -0.44
CA ARG A 141 -14.47 -14.97 -1.88
C ARG A 141 -14.02 -13.76 -2.70
N ARG A 142 -14.31 -12.52 -2.26
CA ARG A 142 -13.93 -11.29 -2.97
C ARG A 142 -12.42 -11.06 -2.98
N ALA A 143 -11.75 -11.45 -1.90
CA ALA A 143 -10.30 -11.38 -1.80
C ALA A 143 -9.58 -12.55 -2.51
N GLY A 144 -10.31 -13.44 -3.21
CA GLY A 144 -9.73 -14.55 -3.97
C GLY A 144 -9.19 -15.70 -3.12
N PHE A 145 -9.79 -15.95 -1.93
CA PHE A 145 -9.48 -17.12 -1.10
C PHE A 145 -10.49 -18.23 -1.34
N ALA A 146 -10.02 -19.47 -1.33
CA ALA A 146 -10.87 -20.64 -1.51
C ALA A 146 -11.96 -20.76 -0.43
N ASN A 147 -11.65 -20.37 0.81
CA ASN A 147 -12.57 -20.41 1.94
C ASN A 147 -12.15 -19.42 3.05
N GLN A 148 -13.05 -19.26 4.03
CA GLN A 148 -12.84 -18.40 5.19
C GLN A 148 -11.64 -18.79 6.05
N SER A 149 -11.35 -20.09 6.18
CA SER A 149 -10.23 -20.58 7.00
C SER A 149 -8.89 -20.17 6.38
N SER A 150 -8.76 -20.28 5.06
CA SER A 150 -7.56 -19.85 4.33
C SER A 150 -7.34 -18.35 4.45
N LEU A 151 -8.40 -17.55 4.31
CA LEU A 151 -8.34 -16.10 4.56
C LEU A 151 -7.87 -15.81 6.00
N SER A 152 -8.51 -16.46 6.99
CA SER A 152 -8.22 -16.18 8.41
C SER A 152 -6.79 -16.52 8.78
N ARG A 153 -6.27 -17.65 8.27
CA ARG A 153 -4.87 -18.06 8.47
C ARG A 153 -3.91 -17.05 7.84
N PHE A 154 -4.16 -16.68 6.59
CA PHE A 154 -3.33 -15.70 5.88
C PHE A 154 -3.34 -14.34 6.60
N PHE A 155 -4.51 -13.83 6.92
CA PHE A 155 -4.65 -12.51 7.55
C PHE A 155 -4.00 -12.47 8.93
N ARG A 156 -4.19 -13.53 9.75
CA ARG A 156 -3.54 -13.64 11.07
C ARG A 156 -2.02 -13.73 10.97
N LEU A 157 -1.50 -14.44 9.98
CA LEU A 157 -0.05 -14.53 9.74
C LEU A 157 0.57 -13.16 9.49
N HIS A 158 -0.10 -12.30 8.71
CA HIS A 158 0.45 -11.01 8.30
C HIS A 158 0.05 -9.82 9.20
N THR A 159 -0.97 -9.96 10.05
CA THR A 159 -1.47 -8.85 10.88
C THR A 159 -1.46 -9.15 12.37
N GLY A 160 -1.20 -10.39 12.78
CA GLY A 160 -1.24 -10.84 14.17
C GLY A 160 -2.66 -11.11 14.71
N MET A 161 -3.73 -10.74 13.99
CA MET A 161 -5.12 -10.88 14.43
C MET A 161 -6.01 -11.53 13.37
N SER A 162 -7.13 -12.11 13.81
CA SER A 162 -8.12 -12.66 12.87
C SER A 162 -8.92 -11.55 12.17
N PRO A 163 -9.53 -11.83 11.01
CA PRO A 163 -10.40 -10.88 10.33
C PRO A 163 -11.58 -10.39 11.20
N THR A 164 -12.13 -11.26 12.05
CA THR A 164 -13.21 -10.92 12.97
C THR A 164 -12.76 -9.98 14.08
N GLU A 165 -11.59 -10.25 14.68
CA GLU A 165 -10.98 -9.36 15.67
C GLU A 165 -10.69 -7.99 15.05
N TYR A 166 -10.07 -7.95 13.88
CA TYR A 166 -9.79 -6.70 13.17
C TYR A 166 -11.08 -5.91 12.88
N ARG A 167 -12.16 -6.58 12.44
CA ARG A 167 -13.45 -5.92 12.22
C ARG A 167 -14.02 -5.30 13.49
N ARG A 168 -13.87 -5.94 14.63
CA ARG A 168 -14.31 -5.37 15.91
C ARG A 168 -13.57 -4.09 16.26
N THR A 169 -12.25 -4.06 16.04
CA THR A 169 -11.46 -2.85 16.34
C THR A 169 -11.90 -1.64 15.53
N ILE A 170 -12.24 -1.79 14.25
CA ILE A 170 -12.67 -0.67 13.39
C ILE A 170 -14.11 -0.21 13.64
N HIS A 171 -14.97 -1.02 14.29
CA HIS A 171 -16.34 -0.65 14.61
C HIS A 171 -16.54 -0.17 16.05
N VAL A 172 -15.56 -0.37 16.93
CA VAL A 172 -15.59 0.17 18.33
C VAL A 172 -15.16 1.65 18.37
N THR A 173 -14.56 2.16 17.31
CA THR A 173 -14.04 3.55 17.22
C THR A 173 -15.03 4.52 16.55
N ARG A 174 -16.32 4.15 16.53
CA ARG A 174 -17.42 5.04 16.06
C ARG A 174 -18.34 5.43 17.18
#